data_0cef139242f6eefcdead76578a0b7345
#
_entry.id   0cef139242f6eefcdead76578a0b7345
#
_cell.length_a   1.000
_cell.length_b   1.000
_cell.length_c   1.000
_cell.angle_alpha   90.00
_cell.angle_beta   90.00
_cell.angle_gamma   90.00
#
_symmetry.space_group_name_H-M   'P 1'
#
loop_
_entity.id
_entity.type
_entity.pdbx_description
1 polymer ?
#
loop_
_entity_poly.entity_id
_entity_poly.type
_entity_poly.pdbx_seq_one_letter_code
_entity_poly.pdbx_strand_id
1 'polypeptide(L)'
;MSIRRAKSESVSRRWLCVPRTHHGWTAGFLMGLCFFFVAGASAQRTQLRPGWNKFSPQEDISLGKRAATDAEKQLALCNAPKVDAYLTQIGTRLAQKLPTGGVQYPFEFHCVNDKAINAFALPGGFVFVNRGAIEAADNEAQLAGVMAHELSHVALRHGTNQATKAMLAETGLGIFGAVFGDTTGGALLTQLGSFTAGGVLLRYSRTAESQADVMGTQVLYDTGYDPRAMAQFFEKLEAETKGKNPPEFFSDHPNPEHRVGRVDEEVEKLGGAPPAARRDSAEFEAIKREVLALPVVKKPVPAAPGAAAAPALPSRNFSEYQASSCTLKYPDNWKSYPDSNGGGVSFAPEGGVVDDGSGHSALGYGLIIGVMLAKGDPQDGDAMNSATQQVIHDLQKSNPSMKITRQGERLRLNGLPGLSTYLSNASPAGGQETDWVVTVLRPEGLVYFVCVAPQSAYDSYDKTFSSILDSVRFTK
;
A
#
# COMPACT_ATOMS: atom_id res chain seq x y z
N MET A 1 51.91 -42.45 14.28
CA MET A 1 53.36 -42.15 14.18
C MET A 1 53.56 -40.77 14.78
N SER A 2 54.04 -40.81 15.98
CA SER A 2 55.09 -40.05 16.70
C SER A 2 54.75 -38.56 16.96
N ILE A 3 54.32 -38.23 18.21
CA ILE A 3 54.98 -37.95 19.49
C ILE A 3 56.09 -36.88 19.38
N ARG A 4 55.91 -35.79 20.14
CA ARG A 4 56.78 -35.16 21.16
C ARG A 4 56.15 -33.84 21.64
N ARG A 5 55.73 -33.68 22.79
CA ARG A 5 56.16 -33.44 24.21
C ARG A 5 57.49 -32.66 24.36
N ALA A 6 57.44 -31.57 25.07
CA ALA A 6 58.26 -31.06 26.18
C ALA A 6 58.25 -29.53 26.18
N LYS A 7 58.41 -28.75 27.22
CA LYS A 7 58.67 -28.98 28.65
C LYS A 7 58.43 -27.63 29.37
N SER A 8 58.05 -27.70 30.59
CA SER A 8 57.98 -26.65 31.62
C SER A 8 59.35 -26.04 31.90
N GLU A 9 59.37 -24.78 32.30
CA GLU A 9 60.37 -24.30 33.23
C GLU A 9 59.80 -23.19 34.13
N SER A 10 59.97 -23.41 35.42
CA SER A 10 59.70 -22.57 36.56
C SER A 10 60.95 -21.81 36.99
N VAL A 11 60.85 -20.54 37.41
CA VAL A 11 61.82 -19.90 38.31
C VAL A 11 61.14 -18.75 39.02
N SER A 12 60.87 -18.89 40.23
CA SER A 12 61.49 -18.56 41.53
C SER A 12 61.26 -17.12 42.01
N ARG A 13 60.74 -17.15 43.23
CA ARG A 13 60.49 -16.05 44.16
C ARG A 13 61.77 -15.24 44.53
N ARG A 14 61.59 -13.94 44.74
CA ARG A 14 62.40 -13.22 45.73
C ARG A 14 61.55 -12.28 46.55
N TRP A 15 61.62 -12.55 47.85
CA TRP A 15 61.17 -11.69 48.95
C TRP A 15 62.22 -10.65 49.23
N LEU A 16 61.81 -9.42 49.51
CA LEU A 16 62.61 -8.48 50.27
C LEU A 16 61.74 -7.69 51.25
N CYS A 17 62.27 -7.63 52.44
CA CYS A 17 61.67 -7.19 53.68
C CYS A 17 61.56 -5.67 53.84
N VAL A 18 60.64 -5.35 54.70
CA VAL A 18 60.19 -4.16 55.44
C VAL A 18 61.35 -3.32 56.02
N PRO A 19 61.16 -1.99 56.29
CA PRO A 19 60.96 -1.67 57.70
C PRO A 19 59.78 -0.71 57.97
N ARG A 20 59.27 -0.88 59.15
CA ARG A 20 58.21 -0.26 59.91
C ARG A 20 58.81 0.98 60.62
N THR A 21 58.20 2.18 60.52
CA THR A 21 58.34 3.25 61.48
C THR A 21 57.01 3.80 61.90
N HIS A 22 56.83 3.92 63.19
CA HIS A 22 55.68 4.47 63.88
C HIS A 22 55.69 6.02 63.84
N HIS A 23 54.55 6.64 63.84
CA HIS A 23 54.04 7.72 64.70
C HIS A 23 53.02 8.62 63.94
N GLY A 24 51.93 8.94 64.61
CA GLY A 24 51.21 10.17 64.45
C GLY A 24 49.69 10.05 64.23
N TRP A 25 48.97 10.08 65.33
CA TRP A 25 47.52 10.31 65.32
C TRP A 25 47.19 11.73 64.83
N THR A 26 46.35 11.84 63.84
CA THR A 26 45.47 13.03 63.66
C THR A 26 44.15 12.53 63.11
N ALA A 27 43.10 12.77 63.87
CA ALA A 27 41.73 12.55 63.50
C ALA A 27 41.32 13.56 62.42
N GLY A 28 41.22 13.09 61.18
CA GLY A 28 40.64 13.86 60.05
C GLY A 28 39.28 13.36 59.73
N PHE A 29 38.26 14.13 59.99
CA PHE A 29 36.85 13.95 59.65
C PHE A 29 36.74 13.90 58.14
N LEU A 30 36.69 12.69 57.53
CA LEU A 30 36.37 12.54 56.10
C LEU A 30 34.85 12.48 55.97
N MET A 31 34.28 13.67 55.72
CA MET A 31 32.91 13.87 55.27
C MET A 31 32.79 13.28 53.85
N GLY A 32 32.33 12.01 53.75
CA GLY A 32 32.09 11.35 52.49
C GLY A 32 30.94 12.02 51.77
N LEU A 33 31.27 12.82 50.76
CA LEU A 33 30.33 13.37 49.80
C LEU A 33 29.87 12.20 48.88
N CYS A 34 28.79 11.50 49.26
CA CYS A 34 28.09 10.60 48.37
C CYS A 34 27.47 11.46 47.24
N PHE A 35 28.21 11.64 46.15
CA PHE A 35 27.60 12.00 44.90
C PHE A 35 26.68 10.87 44.46
N PHE A 36 25.40 10.97 44.79
CA PHE A 36 24.37 10.25 44.05
C PHE A 36 24.45 10.71 42.61
N PHE A 37 25.18 9.98 41.78
CA PHE A 37 24.95 9.97 40.34
C PHE A 37 23.53 9.43 40.15
N VAL A 38 22.57 10.34 40.11
CA VAL A 38 21.31 10.04 39.43
C VAL A 38 21.71 9.87 37.97
N ALA A 39 22.02 8.65 37.59
CA ALA A 39 22.04 8.29 36.19
C ALA A 39 20.63 8.57 35.68
N GLY A 40 20.45 9.74 35.11
CA GLY A 40 19.26 10.01 34.33
C GLY A 40 19.16 8.89 33.30
N ALA A 41 18.22 8.00 33.49
CA ALA A 41 17.87 7.04 32.45
C ALA A 41 17.55 7.88 31.22
N SER A 42 18.51 8.01 30.31
CA SER A 42 18.27 8.64 29.03
C SER A 42 17.14 7.83 28.39
N ALA A 43 16.00 8.45 28.27
CA ALA A 43 14.85 7.86 27.61
C ALA A 43 15.31 7.32 26.26
N GLN A 44 15.37 6.01 26.12
CA GLN A 44 15.98 5.34 24.98
C GLN A 44 14.88 5.02 23.97
N ARG A 45 14.42 6.08 23.28
CA ARG A 45 13.37 5.93 22.25
C ARG A 45 13.79 4.99 21.13
N THR A 46 12.84 4.29 20.58
CA THR A 46 13.04 3.44 19.42
C THR A 46 13.49 4.26 18.21
N GLN A 47 14.64 3.91 17.63
CA GLN A 47 15.18 4.61 16.45
C GLN A 47 14.53 4.04 15.19
N LEU A 48 13.82 4.89 14.47
CA LEU A 48 13.17 4.56 13.20
C LEU A 48 13.83 5.32 12.07
N ARG A 49 13.96 4.66 10.92
CA ARG A 49 14.53 5.26 9.70
C ARG A 49 13.73 4.81 8.49
N PRO A 50 13.61 5.65 7.45
CA PRO A 50 13.04 5.23 6.18
C PRO A 50 13.75 3.99 5.64
N GLY A 51 12.98 3.06 5.10
CA GLY A 51 13.52 1.92 4.36
C GLY A 51 14.16 2.35 3.05
N TRP A 52 14.84 1.40 2.39
CA TRP A 52 15.40 1.64 1.07
C TRP A 52 14.29 2.06 0.09
N ASN A 53 14.57 3.09 -0.71
CA ASN A 53 13.59 3.70 -1.58
C ASN A 53 14.28 4.16 -2.88
N LYS A 54 13.71 3.82 -4.03
CA LYS A 54 14.20 4.24 -5.34
C LYS A 54 13.96 5.74 -5.58
N PHE A 55 12.91 6.28 -4.97
CA PHE A 55 12.54 7.68 -5.12
C PHE A 55 13.33 8.58 -4.19
N SER A 56 13.68 9.77 -4.64
CA SER A 56 14.19 10.85 -3.81
C SER A 56 13.05 11.52 -3.03
N PRO A 57 13.34 12.27 -1.95
CA PRO A 57 12.32 13.06 -1.26
C PRO A 57 11.62 14.11 -2.15
N GLN A 58 12.33 14.68 -3.11
CA GLN A 58 11.77 15.64 -4.07
C GLN A 58 10.78 14.96 -5.03
N GLU A 59 11.07 13.73 -5.42
CA GLU A 59 10.12 12.92 -6.19
C GLU A 59 8.89 12.57 -5.37
N ASP A 60 9.03 12.24 -4.07
CA ASP A 60 7.88 12.05 -3.18
C ASP A 60 6.97 13.29 -3.19
N ILE A 61 7.54 14.49 -3.04
CA ILE A 61 6.78 15.75 -3.04
C ILE A 61 6.08 15.96 -4.38
N SER A 62 6.77 15.76 -5.49
CA SER A 62 6.21 15.97 -6.82
C SER A 62 5.11 14.97 -7.17
N LEU A 63 5.29 13.71 -6.79
CA LEU A 63 4.31 12.63 -6.95
C LEU A 63 3.07 12.90 -6.09
N GLY A 64 3.28 13.19 -4.82
CA GLY A 64 2.20 13.47 -3.89
C GLY A 64 1.39 14.70 -4.26
N LYS A 65 2.03 15.77 -4.75
CA LYS A 65 1.33 16.97 -5.22
C LYS A 65 0.39 16.68 -6.39
N ARG A 66 0.83 15.87 -7.36
CA ARG A 66 -0.05 15.45 -8.47
C ARG A 66 -1.22 14.61 -7.95
N ALA A 67 -0.94 13.62 -7.12
CA ALA A 67 -1.96 12.79 -6.51
C ALA A 67 -2.95 13.60 -5.66
N ALA A 68 -2.47 14.59 -4.88
CA ALA A 68 -3.32 15.50 -4.09
C ALA A 68 -4.24 16.33 -4.99
N THR A 69 -3.71 16.90 -6.08
CA THR A 69 -4.53 17.65 -7.05
C THR A 69 -5.65 16.78 -7.66
N ASP A 70 -5.37 15.50 -7.90
CA ASP A 70 -6.39 14.59 -8.44
C ASP A 70 -7.37 14.13 -7.34
N ALA A 71 -6.90 13.92 -6.12
CA ALA A 71 -7.74 13.65 -4.96
C ALA A 71 -8.72 14.80 -4.68
N GLU A 72 -8.27 16.05 -4.72
CA GLU A 72 -9.12 17.23 -4.52
C GLU A 72 -10.26 17.35 -5.54
N LYS A 73 -10.06 16.87 -6.77
CA LYS A 73 -11.09 16.85 -7.80
C LYS A 73 -12.15 15.76 -7.57
N GLN A 74 -11.76 14.67 -6.93
CA GLN A 74 -12.59 13.47 -6.77
C GLN A 74 -13.28 13.41 -5.41
N LEU A 75 -12.63 13.96 -4.38
CA LEU A 75 -13.14 13.95 -3.03
C LEU A 75 -14.09 15.11 -2.77
N ALA A 76 -15.13 14.86 -2.00
CA ALA A 76 -15.99 15.91 -1.49
C ALA A 76 -15.28 16.60 -0.32
N LEU A 77 -14.59 17.71 -0.56
CA LEU A 77 -13.94 18.46 0.52
C LEU A 77 -14.99 19.12 1.41
N CYS A 78 -14.66 19.33 2.70
CA CYS A 78 -15.54 19.97 3.67
C CYS A 78 -15.92 21.41 3.26
N ASN A 79 -15.05 22.11 2.51
CA ASN A 79 -15.15 23.51 2.18
C ASN A 79 -15.41 24.38 3.43
N ALA A 80 -14.76 24.05 4.54
CA ALA A 80 -14.88 24.67 5.85
C ALA A 80 -13.52 25.24 6.28
N PRO A 81 -13.17 26.49 5.90
CA PRO A 81 -11.84 27.05 6.12
C PRO A 81 -11.35 27.03 7.56
N LYS A 82 -12.28 27.11 8.54
CA LYS A 82 -11.90 27.00 9.96
C LYS A 82 -11.45 25.60 10.34
N VAL A 83 -12.10 24.57 9.77
CA VAL A 83 -11.73 23.17 9.98
C VAL A 83 -10.36 22.90 9.38
N ASP A 84 -10.13 23.33 8.13
CA ASP A 84 -8.83 23.17 7.46
C ASP A 84 -7.72 23.92 8.18
N ALA A 85 -7.99 25.14 8.66
CA ALA A 85 -7.04 25.91 9.46
C ALA A 85 -6.69 25.22 10.79
N TYR A 86 -7.67 24.60 11.44
CA TYR A 86 -7.47 23.84 12.66
C TYR A 86 -6.64 22.58 12.43
N LEU A 87 -6.95 21.81 11.38
CA LEU A 87 -6.16 20.63 10.99
C LEU A 87 -4.71 21.06 10.66
N THR A 88 -4.55 22.19 9.96
CA THR A 88 -3.22 22.76 9.65
C THR A 88 -2.47 23.14 10.92
N GLN A 89 -3.14 23.73 11.92
CA GLN A 89 -2.54 24.10 13.19
C GLN A 89 -2.01 22.87 13.96
N ILE A 90 -2.85 21.82 14.11
CA ILE A 90 -2.43 20.55 14.74
C ILE A 90 -1.31 19.90 13.93
N GLY A 91 -1.53 19.71 12.62
CA GLY A 91 -0.60 19.01 11.75
C GLY A 91 0.77 19.69 11.66
N THR A 92 0.82 21.03 11.60
CA THR A 92 2.08 21.78 11.63
C THR A 92 2.81 21.59 12.95
N ARG A 93 2.11 21.60 14.10
CA ARG A 93 2.70 21.32 15.42
C ARG A 93 3.33 19.94 15.46
N LEU A 94 2.65 18.92 14.95
CA LEU A 94 3.13 17.54 14.88
C LEU A 94 4.34 17.44 13.92
N ALA A 95 4.22 18.03 12.73
CA ALA A 95 5.25 17.99 11.69
C ALA A 95 6.60 18.59 12.14
N GLN A 96 6.58 19.61 13.01
CA GLN A 96 7.80 20.20 13.60
C GLN A 96 8.64 19.21 14.42
N LYS A 97 8.06 18.10 14.86
CA LYS A 97 8.71 17.07 15.67
C LYS A 97 9.01 15.78 14.90
N LEU A 98 8.66 15.72 13.62
CA LEU A 98 8.97 14.56 12.80
C LEU A 98 10.46 14.50 12.44
N PRO A 99 11.09 13.33 12.58
CA PRO A 99 12.48 13.11 12.21
C PRO A 99 12.59 12.90 10.68
N THR A 100 12.45 13.95 9.89
CA THR A 100 12.45 13.91 8.41
C THR A 100 13.86 13.81 7.80
N GLY A 101 14.91 13.74 8.62
CA GLY A 101 16.28 13.69 8.11
C GLY A 101 16.72 15.00 7.41
N GLY A 102 16.09 16.12 7.73
CA GLY A 102 16.36 17.44 7.14
C GLY A 102 15.55 17.75 5.87
N VAL A 103 14.69 16.83 5.45
CA VAL A 103 13.76 17.06 4.32
C VAL A 103 12.66 18.01 4.76
N GLN A 104 12.45 19.07 3.97
CA GLN A 104 11.36 20.02 4.17
C GLN A 104 10.17 19.60 3.34
N TYR A 105 9.22 18.89 3.97
CA TYR A 105 7.95 18.51 3.34
C TYR A 105 6.97 19.70 3.43
N PRO A 106 6.27 20.02 2.34
CA PRO A 106 5.23 21.05 2.32
C PRO A 106 3.91 20.51 2.86
N PHE A 107 3.85 20.23 4.17
CA PHE A 107 2.64 19.64 4.75
C PHE A 107 1.39 20.48 4.50
N GLU A 108 0.40 19.88 3.85
CA GLU A 108 -0.92 20.45 3.57
C GLU A 108 -2.00 19.53 4.14
N PHE A 109 -3.07 20.12 4.70
CA PHE A 109 -4.12 19.39 5.42
C PHE A 109 -5.50 19.77 4.91
N HIS A 110 -6.30 18.77 4.56
CA HIS A 110 -7.62 18.93 3.97
C HIS A 110 -8.66 18.11 4.72
N CYS A 111 -9.82 18.74 5.01
CA CYS A 111 -10.97 18.01 5.52
C CYS A 111 -11.78 17.44 4.36
N VAL A 112 -12.03 16.12 4.40
CA VAL A 112 -12.94 15.43 3.47
C VAL A 112 -14.30 15.25 4.11
N ASN A 113 -15.35 15.65 3.43
CA ASN A 113 -16.73 15.55 3.89
C ASN A 113 -17.29 14.12 3.71
N ASP A 114 -16.59 13.15 4.27
CA ASP A 114 -16.96 11.74 4.29
C ASP A 114 -17.15 11.28 5.75
N LYS A 115 -18.23 10.56 6.02
CA LYS A 115 -18.54 9.99 7.35
C LYS A 115 -17.75 8.72 7.66
N ALA A 116 -17.08 8.12 6.68
CA ALA A 116 -16.17 7.03 6.92
C ALA A 116 -15.06 7.48 7.89
N ILE A 117 -14.79 6.69 8.91
CA ILE A 117 -13.69 6.97 9.83
C ILE A 117 -12.42 6.59 9.10
N ASN A 118 -11.76 7.60 8.50
CA ASN A 118 -10.51 7.44 7.77
C ASN A 118 -9.69 8.73 7.76
N ALA A 119 -8.40 8.59 7.59
CA ALA A 119 -7.46 9.65 7.25
C ALA A 119 -6.33 9.01 6.43
N PHE A 120 -5.69 9.76 5.56
CA PHE A 120 -4.58 9.27 4.79
C PHE A 120 -3.60 10.38 4.42
N ALA A 121 -2.34 10.01 4.26
CA ALA A 121 -1.29 10.90 3.80
C ALA A 121 -0.67 10.40 2.50
N LEU A 122 -0.55 11.30 1.54
CA LEU A 122 0.18 11.06 0.31
C LEU A 122 1.68 11.32 0.49
N PRO A 123 2.54 10.71 -0.32
CA PRO A 123 3.95 11.04 -0.32
C PRO A 123 4.17 12.55 -0.38
N GLY A 124 5.20 13.04 0.30
CA GLY A 124 5.50 14.47 0.28
C GLY A 124 4.69 15.33 1.25
N GLY A 125 3.66 14.78 1.97
CA GLY A 125 3.05 15.47 3.09
C GLY A 125 1.66 16.08 2.83
N PHE A 126 0.91 15.59 1.87
CA PHE A 126 -0.48 15.99 1.61
C PHE A 126 -1.42 15.07 2.39
N VAL A 127 -2.11 15.60 3.39
CA VAL A 127 -2.88 14.84 4.38
C VAL A 127 -4.38 15.16 4.25
N PHE A 128 -5.18 14.12 4.14
CA PHE A 128 -6.63 14.20 4.05
C PHE A 128 -7.24 13.54 5.29
N VAL A 129 -8.13 14.27 5.96
CA VAL A 129 -8.80 13.80 7.19
C VAL A 129 -10.29 13.78 6.94
N ASN A 130 -10.90 12.62 6.97
CA ASN A 130 -12.35 12.49 6.83
C ASN A 130 -13.03 13.10 8.04
N ARG A 131 -14.17 13.77 7.81
CA ARG A 131 -15.01 14.27 8.91
C ARG A 131 -15.36 13.18 9.93
N GLY A 132 -15.54 11.94 9.46
CA GLY A 132 -15.81 10.79 10.31
C GLY A 132 -14.72 10.54 11.35
N ALA A 133 -13.46 10.79 11.06
CA ALA A 133 -12.37 10.69 12.03
C ALA A 133 -12.45 11.79 13.10
N ILE A 134 -12.81 13.02 12.69
CA ILE A 134 -13.02 14.15 13.62
C ILE A 134 -14.24 13.89 14.52
N GLU A 135 -15.34 13.38 13.94
CA GLU A 135 -16.57 13.03 14.67
C GLU A 135 -16.34 11.90 15.69
N ALA A 136 -15.52 10.90 15.32
CA ALA A 136 -15.24 9.73 16.16
C ALA A 136 -14.24 10.01 17.29
N ALA A 137 -13.34 10.97 17.13
CA ALA A 137 -12.36 11.33 18.18
C ALA A 137 -13.08 11.89 19.41
N ASP A 138 -12.77 11.38 20.60
CA ASP A 138 -13.36 11.83 21.86
C ASP A 138 -12.74 13.13 22.36
N ASN A 139 -11.50 13.42 21.93
CA ASN A 139 -10.74 14.61 22.32
C ASN A 139 -9.68 14.94 21.25
N GLU A 140 -9.08 16.14 21.39
CA GLU A 140 -8.05 16.63 20.45
C GLU A 140 -6.86 15.68 20.33
N ALA A 141 -6.42 15.06 21.42
CA ALA A 141 -5.26 14.18 21.38
C ALA A 141 -5.48 12.92 20.54
N GLN A 142 -6.72 12.40 20.52
CA GLN A 142 -7.07 11.28 19.64
C GLN A 142 -6.99 11.67 18.16
N LEU A 143 -7.51 12.84 17.78
CA LEU A 143 -7.38 13.35 16.42
C LEU A 143 -5.91 13.62 16.06
N ALA A 144 -5.16 14.25 16.97
CA ALA A 144 -3.72 14.46 16.82
C ALA A 144 -2.98 13.13 16.67
N GLY A 145 -3.43 12.07 17.35
CA GLY A 145 -2.89 10.72 17.23
C GLY A 145 -3.05 10.12 15.85
N VAL A 146 -4.24 10.20 15.26
CA VAL A 146 -4.48 9.78 13.88
C VAL A 146 -3.58 10.56 12.93
N MET A 147 -3.54 11.90 13.07
CA MET A 147 -2.69 12.74 12.21
C MET A 147 -1.20 12.44 12.40
N ALA A 148 -0.73 12.16 13.62
CA ALA A 148 0.66 11.78 13.89
C ALA A 148 1.03 10.45 13.24
N HIS A 149 0.10 9.49 13.20
CA HIS A 149 0.26 8.23 12.49
C HIS A 149 0.44 8.47 10.99
N GLU A 150 -0.43 9.27 10.36
CA GLU A 150 -0.34 9.61 8.95
C GLU A 150 0.96 10.33 8.60
N LEU A 151 1.34 11.32 9.40
CA LEU A 151 2.59 12.05 9.24
C LEU A 151 3.82 11.14 9.39
N SER A 152 3.72 10.10 10.22
CA SER A 152 4.79 9.10 10.38
C SER A 152 4.98 8.25 9.12
N HIS A 153 3.89 7.93 8.40
CA HIS A 153 3.99 7.28 7.09
C HIS A 153 4.76 8.15 6.08
N VAL A 154 4.56 9.47 6.11
CA VAL A 154 5.31 10.42 5.26
C VAL A 154 6.78 10.45 5.65
N ALA A 155 7.09 10.65 6.94
CA ALA A 155 8.46 10.75 7.44
C ALA A 155 9.28 9.48 7.19
N LEU A 156 8.65 8.31 7.34
CA LEU A 156 9.24 6.99 7.06
C LEU A 156 9.14 6.59 5.58
N ARG A 157 8.50 7.42 4.76
CA ARG A 157 8.39 7.26 3.31
C ARG A 157 7.77 5.91 2.90
N HIS A 158 6.79 5.43 3.70
CA HIS A 158 6.20 4.11 3.52
C HIS A 158 5.52 3.95 2.16
N GLY A 159 4.84 4.99 1.64
CA GLY A 159 4.16 4.95 0.35
C GLY A 159 5.11 4.65 -0.81
N THR A 160 6.16 5.44 -0.96
CA THR A 160 7.13 5.26 -2.06
C THR A 160 8.08 4.07 -1.82
N ASN A 161 8.32 3.67 -0.57
CA ASN A 161 9.01 2.41 -0.26
C ASN A 161 8.18 1.20 -0.73
N GLN A 162 6.87 1.21 -0.51
CA GLN A 162 5.98 0.16 -0.98
C GLN A 162 5.93 0.12 -2.51
N ALA A 163 5.80 1.27 -3.16
CA ALA A 163 5.86 1.38 -4.61
C ALA A 163 7.20 0.87 -5.16
N THR A 164 8.31 1.18 -4.50
CA THR A 164 9.64 0.65 -4.84
C THR A 164 9.69 -0.87 -4.77
N LYS A 165 9.10 -1.47 -3.73
CA LYS A 165 9.02 -2.93 -3.59
C LYS A 165 8.15 -3.57 -4.66
N ALA A 166 7.02 -2.95 -5.00
CA ALA A 166 6.14 -3.40 -6.07
C ALA A 166 6.89 -3.39 -7.41
N MET A 167 7.55 -2.28 -7.75
CA MET A 167 8.37 -2.17 -8.98
C MET A 167 9.49 -3.22 -9.08
N LEU A 168 10.12 -3.57 -7.95
CA LEU A 168 11.14 -4.63 -7.93
C LEU A 168 10.53 -6.02 -8.10
N ALA A 169 9.36 -6.26 -7.52
CA ALA A 169 8.63 -7.51 -7.70
C ALA A 169 8.18 -7.67 -9.16
N GLU A 170 7.75 -6.60 -9.80
CA GLU A 170 7.36 -6.57 -11.22
C GLU A 170 8.54 -6.83 -12.16
N THR A 171 9.73 -6.27 -11.89
CA THR A 171 10.94 -6.54 -12.67
C THR A 171 11.39 -8.00 -12.57
N GLY A 172 11.01 -8.71 -11.52
CA GLY A 172 11.29 -10.14 -11.35
C GLY A 172 10.24 -11.08 -11.97
N LEU A 173 8.99 -10.60 -12.13
CA LEU A 173 7.85 -11.43 -12.53
C LEU A 173 7.25 -11.10 -13.92
N GLY A 174 7.60 -10.00 -14.54
CA GLY A 174 7.24 -9.65 -15.93
C GLY A 174 5.74 -9.61 -16.27
N ILE A 175 4.84 -9.54 -15.27
CA ILE A 175 3.41 -9.79 -15.48
C ILE A 175 2.55 -8.78 -14.76
N PHE A 176 2.03 -7.93 -14.77
CA PHE A 176 1.12 -7.01 -14.09
C PHE A 176 1.70 -5.66 -13.65
N GLY A 177 1.97 -4.83 -14.61
CA GLY A 177 2.30 -3.44 -14.33
C GLY A 177 1.84 -2.49 -15.39
N ALA A 178 0.79 -2.78 -16.13
CA ALA A 178 0.64 -2.08 -17.34
C ALA A 178 -0.75 -1.86 -17.87
N VAL A 179 -1.56 -1.18 -17.15
CA VAL A 179 -2.75 -0.60 -17.80
C VAL A 179 -2.69 0.92 -17.91
N PHE A 180 -1.85 1.64 -17.16
CA PHE A 180 -1.91 3.10 -17.19
C PHE A 180 -0.54 3.81 -17.11
N GLY A 181 -0.10 4.39 -18.22
CA GLY A 181 0.68 5.64 -18.25
C GLY A 181 2.21 5.53 -18.27
N ASP A 182 2.73 6.26 -19.22
CA ASP A 182 4.13 6.50 -19.53
C ASP A 182 4.96 6.95 -18.32
N THR A 183 6.16 6.38 -18.21
CA THR A 183 7.21 6.63 -17.23
C THR A 183 7.02 6.06 -15.81
N THR A 184 8.15 5.85 -15.16
CA THR A 184 8.33 5.33 -13.78
C THR A 184 7.47 6.06 -12.71
N GLY A 185 7.03 7.28 -13.00
CA GLY A 185 6.10 8.05 -12.18
C GLY A 185 4.62 7.73 -12.47
N GLY A 186 4.30 7.23 -13.66
CA GLY A 186 2.92 6.93 -14.07
C GLY A 186 2.34 5.73 -13.33
N ALA A 187 3.09 4.62 -13.21
CA ALA A 187 2.64 3.45 -12.45
C ALA A 187 2.43 3.77 -10.96
N LEU A 188 3.32 4.59 -10.37
CA LEU A 188 3.13 5.08 -9.01
C LEU A 188 1.94 6.03 -8.90
N LEU A 189 1.74 6.92 -9.88
CA LEU A 189 0.58 7.80 -9.92
C LEU A 189 -0.72 7.03 -10.11
N THR A 190 -0.71 5.94 -10.87
CA THR A 190 -1.86 5.05 -11.01
C THR A 190 -2.15 4.32 -9.70
N GLN A 191 -1.12 3.84 -9.02
CA GLN A 191 -1.24 3.19 -7.72
C GLN A 191 -1.57 4.19 -6.59
N LEU A 192 -1.10 5.45 -6.69
CA LEU A 192 -1.45 6.55 -5.79
C LEU A 192 -2.69 7.32 -6.26
N GLY A 193 -2.99 7.30 -7.56
CA GLY A 193 -4.07 8.04 -8.19
C GLY A 193 -5.35 7.25 -8.39
N SER A 194 -5.42 5.99 -7.96
CA SER A 194 -6.68 5.26 -7.84
C SER A 194 -7.51 5.77 -6.65
N PHE A 195 -7.55 7.11 -6.53
CA PHE A 195 -8.49 7.81 -5.68
C PHE A 195 -9.86 7.77 -6.33
N THR A 196 -10.54 6.69 -6.18
CA THR A 196 -11.93 6.63 -6.52
C THR A 196 -12.77 6.74 -5.27
N ALA A 197 -14.03 7.02 -5.46
CA ALA A 197 -15.03 7.13 -4.40
C ALA A 197 -15.15 5.89 -3.47
N GLY A 198 -14.30 4.89 -3.63
CA GLY A 198 -14.18 3.69 -2.83
C GLY A 198 -12.87 3.53 -2.02
N GLY A 199 -11.91 4.43 -2.15
CA GLY A 199 -10.89 4.71 -1.14
C GLY A 199 -9.89 3.62 -0.75
N VAL A 200 -9.24 2.89 -1.66
CA VAL A 200 -8.08 2.08 -1.26
C VAL A 200 -6.81 2.68 -1.81
N LEU A 201 -6.09 3.42 -0.97
CA LEU A 201 -4.92 4.12 -1.40
C LEU A 201 -3.62 3.38 -1.25
N LEU A 202 -3.34 2.90 -0.09
CA LEU A 202 -2.07 2.25 0.22
C LEU A 202 -2.31 1.31 1.39
N ARG A 203 -2.52 0.06 1.12
CA ARG A 203 -2.57 -0.95 2.18
C ARG A 203 -1.16 -1.20 2.68
N TYR A 204 -0.81 -0.63 3.81
CA TYR A 204 0.50 -0.78 4.41
C TYR A 204 0.75 -2.16 5.00
N SER A 205 2.01 -2.57 5.07
CA SER A 205 2.39 -3.80 5.77
C SER A 205 2.25 -3.61 7.28
N ARG A 206 2.01 -4.69 8.03
CA ARG A 206 1.96 -4.65 9.51
C ARG A 206 3.23 -4.05 10.13
N THR A 207 4.38 -4.22 9.48
CA THR A 207 5.64 -3.61 9.92
C THR A 207 5.61 -2.09 9.75
N ALA A 208 5.10 -1.59 8.62
CA ALA A 208 4.97 -0.16 8.38
C ALA A 208 3.98 0.47 9.39
N GLU A 209 2.86 -0.21 9.67
CA GLU A 209 1.90 0.20 10.69
C GLU A 209 2.54 0.28 12.08
N SER A 210 3.29 -0.76 12.47
CA SER A 210 4.01 -0.77 13.76
C SER A 210 5.02 0.37 13.87
N GLN A 211 5.70 0.71 12.78
CA GLN A 211 6.63 1.84 12.75
C GLN A 211 5.90 3.19 12.83
N ALA A 212 4.76 3.32 12.17
CA ALA A 212 3.93 4.52 12.24
C ALA A 212 3.33 4.73 13.64
N ASP A 213 2.90 3.64 14.31
CA ASP A 213 2.45 3.68 15.71
C ASP A 213 3.54 4.18 16.65
N VAL A 214 4.74 3.62 16.57
CA VAL A 214 5.87 4.01 17.43
C VAL A 214 6.27 5.45 17.17
N MET A 215 6.44 5.85 15.92
CA MET A 215 6.82 7.24 15.59
C MET A 215 5.71 8.22 15.95
N GLY A 216 4.44 7.89 15.68
CA GLY A 216 3.29 8.71 16.08
C GLY A 216 3.24 8.94 17.59
N THR A 217 3.51 7.89 18.38
CA THR A 217 3.64 7.98 19.85
C THR A 217 4.74 8.94 20.26
N GLN A 218 5.92 8.86 19.62
CA GLN A 218 7.04 9.78 19.89
C GLN A 218 6.69 11.23 19.55
N VAL A 219 6.03 11.45 18.42
CA VAL A 219 5.61 12.78 17.96
C VAL A 219 4.55 13.37 18.90
N LEU A 220 3.57 12.61 19.36
CA LEU A 220 2.60 13.03 20.37
C LEU A 220 3.32 13.46 21.66
N TYR A 221 4.24 12.62 22.15
CA TYR A 221 5.03 12.91 23.34
C TYR A 221 5.81 14.23 23.20
N ASP A 222 6.53 14.40 22.09
CA ASP A 222 7.41 15.57 21.85
C ASP A 222 6.61 16.86 21.60
N THR A 223 5.33 16.76 21.24
CA THR A 223 4.41 17.88 21.05
C THR A 223 3.55 18.16 22.28
N GLY A 224 3.74 17.38 23.35
CA GLY A 224 3.05 17.54 24.62
C GLY A 224 1.63 16.99 24.66
N TYR A 225 1.22 16.22 23.65
CA TYR A 225 -0.04 15.46 23.70
C TYR A 225 0.09 14.19 24.54
N ASP A 226 -1.06 13.64 24.96
CA ASP A 226 -1.09 12.31 25.57
C ASP A 226 -0.62 11.26 24.53
N PRO A 227 0.52 10.60 24.73
CA PRO A 227 1.10 9.70 23.73
C PRO A 227 0.28 8.39 23.57
N ARG A 228 -0.65 8.09 24.52
CA ARG A 228 -1.54 6.93 24.44
C ARG A 228 -2.83 7.21 23.66
N ALA A 229 -3.13 8.48 23.36
CA ALA A 229 -4.39 8.87 22.77
C ALA A 229 -4.66 8.19 21.40
N MET A 230 -3.64 7.98 20.61
CA MET A 230 -3.75 7.27 19.34
C MET A 230 -4.18 5.81 19.53
N ALA A 231 -3.54 5.07 20.45
CA ALA A 231 -3.91 3.68 20.74
C ALA A 231 -5.34 3.61 21.31
N GLN A 232 -5.72 4.52 22.18
CA GLN A 232 -7.08 4.61 22.74
C GLN A 232 -8.13 4.82 21.64
N PHE A 233 -7.84 5.66 20.64
CA PHE A 233 -8.72 5.85 19.49
C PHE A 233 -8.92 4.55 18.70
N PHE A 234 -7.84 3.85 18.38
CA PHE A 234 -7.92 2.60 17.63
C PHE A 234 -8.59 1.47 18.40
N GLU A 235 -8.33 1.36 19.71
CA GLU A 235 -9.05 0.42 20.59
C GLU A 235 -10.55 0.67 20.61
N LYS A 236 -10.95 1.94 20.72
CA LYS A 236 -12.36 2.34 20.65
C LYS A 236 -12.99 1.87 19.34
N LEU A 237 -12.33 2.16 18.19
CA LEU A 237 -12.84 1.76 16.88
C LEU A 237 -12.96 0.24 16.77
N GLU A 238 -12.00 -0.50 17.27
CA GLU A 238 -12.03 -1.96 17.28
C GLU A 238 -13.18 -2.51 18.17
N ALA A 239 -13.38 -1.91 19.33
CA ALA A 239 -14.46 -2.29 20.25
C ALA A 239 -15.84 -2.04 19.66
N GLU A 240 -16.05 -0.90 18.99
CA GLU A 240 -17.32 -0.52 18.39
C GLU A 240 -17.70 -1.37 17.17
N THR A 241 -16.71 -2.02 16.54
CA THR A 241 -16.89 -2.79 15.30
C THR A 241 -16.95 -4.29 15.51
N LYS A 242 -16.85 -4.80 16.75
CA LYS A 242 -17.01 -6.23 17.04
C LYS A 242 -18.32 -6.77 16.46
N GLY A 243 -18.21 -7.67 15.46
CA GLY A 243 -19.37 -8.26 14.78
C GLY A 243 -19.99 -7.42 13.66
N LYS A 244 -19.38 -6.31 13.28
CA LYS A 244 -19.76 -5.45 12.15
C LYS A 244 -18.59 -5.33 11.17
N ASN A 245 -18.85 -4.73 9.99
CA ASN A 245 -17.76 -4.37 9.08
C ASN A 245 -16.78 -3.42 9.78
N PRO A 246 -15.47 -3.69 9.72
CA PRO A 246 -14.46 -2.81 10.30
C PRO A 246 -14.51 -1.43 9.64
N PRO A 247 -14.12 -0.35 10.35
CA PRO A 247 -13.96 0.96 9.74
C PRO A 247 -13.02 0.90 8.53
N GLU A 248 -13.25 1.75 7.55
CA GLU A 248 -12.42 1.88 6.33
C GLU A 248 -10.94 2.07 6.69
N PHE A 249 -10.65 2.79 7.76
CA PHE A 249 -9.31 2.94 8.30
C PHE A 249 -8.54 1.61 8.45
N PHE A 250 -9.18 0.56 8.95
CA PHE A 250 -8.50 -0.75 9.12
C PHE A 250 -8.36 -1.54 7.81
N SER A 251 -9.01 -1.13 6.73
CA SER A 251 -8.78 -1.69 5.40
C SER A 251 -7.45 -1.23 4.84
N ASP A 252 -7.12 0.05 5.04
CA ASP A 252 -5.90 0.70 4.57
C ASP A 252 -4.74 0.50 5.55
N HIS A 253 -5.06 0.51 6.85
CA HIS A 253 -4.16 0.35 7.99
C HIS A 253 -4.47 -0.93 8.77
N PRO A 254 -4.01 -2.11 8.29
CA PRO A 254 -4.27 -3.37 8.96
C PRO A 254 -3.78 -3.33 10.40
N ASN A 255 -4.69 -3.62 11.35
CA ASN A 255 -4.36 -3.55 12.76
C ASN A 255 -3.17 -4.48 13.11
N PRO A 256 -2.03 -3.96 13.55
CA PRO A 256 -0.91 -4.78 13.98
C PRO A 256 -1.26 -5.42 15.33
N GLU A 257 -0.92 -6.69 15.47
CA GLU A 257 -1.05 -7.40 16.75
C GLU A 257 -0.33 -6.62 17.85
N HIS A 258 -0.93 -6.54 19.04
CA HIS A 258 -0.36 -5.88 20.22
C HIS A 258 -0.06 -4.37 20.05
N ARG A 259 -0.87 -3.63 19.28
CA ARG A 259 -0.70 -2.18 19.06
C ARG A 259 -0.56 -1.42 20.38
N VAL A 260 -1.48 -1.64 21.31
CA VAL A 260 -1.49 -0.98 22.63
C VAL A 260 -0.21 -1.27 23.41
N GLY A 261 0.19 -2.53 23.49
CA GLY A 261 1.41 -2.93 24.19
C GLY A 261 2.66 -2.24 23.63
N ARG A 262 2.75 -2.08 22.29
CA ARG A 262 3.86 -1.34 21.65
C ARG A 262 3.87 0.14 21.99
N VAL A 263 2.71 0.77 21.98
CA VAL A 263 2.58 2.17 22.38
C VAL A 263 3.01 2.34 23.84
N ASP A 264 2.54 1.48 24.73
CA ASP A 264 2.92 1.50 26.14
C ASP A 264 4.41 1.27 26.35
N GLU A 265 5.02 0.29 25.67
CA GLU A 265 6.47 0.08 25.70
C GLU A 265 7.25 1.32 25.24
N GLU A 266 6.79 1.99 24.18
CA GLU A 266 7.47 3.20 23.69
C GLU A 266 7.28 4.37 24.67
N VAL A 267 6.10 4.52 25.27
CA VAL A 267 5.85 5.50 26.33
C VAL A 267 6.76 5.28 27.52
N GLU A 268 6.97 4.03 27.95
CA GLU A 268 7.92 3.73 29.04
C GLU A 268 9.37 4.04 28.65
N LYS A 269 9.79 3.77 27.41
CA LYS A 269 11.10 4.15 26.90
C LYS A 269 11.30 5.68 26.85
N LEU A 270 10.22 6.45 26.69
CA LEU A 270 10.23 7.90 26.71
C LEU A 270 10.22 8.49 28.13
N GLY A 271 10.16 7.63 29.17
CA GLY A 271 10.14 8.05 30.58
C GLY A 271 8.76 8.17 31.20
N GLY A 272 7.77 7.53 30.57
CA GLY A 272 6.36 7.56 31.00
C GLY A 272 5.56 8.71 30.39
N ALA A 273 4.26 8.66 30.48
CA ALA A 273 3.39 9.73 29.97
C ALA A 273 3.57 11.03 30.78
N PRO A 274 3.74 12.19 30.15
CA PRO A 274 3.90 13.47 30.85
C PRO A 274 2.68 13.74 31.75
N PRO A 275 2.87 14.17 33.01
CA PRO A 275 1.77 14.40 33.94
C PRO A 275 0.77 15.48 33.46
N ALA A 276 1.23 16.45 32.68
CA ALA A 276 0.43 17.54 32.11
C ALA A 276 0.21 17.38 30.61
N ALA A 277 0.17 16.15 30.11
CA ALA A 277 -0.07 15.89 28.69
C ALA A 277 -1.43 16.47 28.25
N ARG A 278 -1.38 17.17 27.13
CA ARG A 278 -2.58 17.76 26.51
C ARG A 278 -3.50 16.64 26.00
N ARG A 279 -4.75 16.69 26.39
CA ARG A 279 -5.76 15.74 25.94
C ARG A 279 -6.80 16.39 25.07
N ASP A 280 -7.26 17.58 25.48
CA ASP A 280 -8.40 18.22 24.84
C ASP A 280 -8.28 19.75 24.82
N SER A 281 -9.10 20.38 23.99
CA SER A 281 -9.22 21.84 23.92
C SER A 281 -10.66 22.29 23.61
N ALA A 282 -11.00 23.48 24.08
CA ALA A 282 -12.28 24.10 23.73
C ALA A 282 -12.38 24.38 22.22
N GLU A 283 -11.24 24.53 21.53
CA GLU A 283 -11.18 24.72 20.09
C GLU A 283 -11.59 23.45 19.36
N PHE A 284 -11.08 22.26 19.79
CA PHE A 284 -11.49 20.97 19.25
C PHE A 284 -13.00 20.77 19.34
N GLU A 285 -13.58 21.05 20.51
CA GLU A 285 -15.01 20.93 20.73
C GLU A 285 -15.82 21.87 19.81
N ALA A 286 -15.32 23.06 19.54
CA ALA A 286 -15.95 24.00 18.62
C ALA A 286 -15.88 23.49 17.16
N ILE A 287 -14.72 23.00 16.74
CA ILE A 287 -14.51 22.43 15.39
C ILE A 287 -15.34 21.17 15.21
N LYS A 288 -15.41 20.29 16.20
CA LYS A 288 -16.24 19.07 16.15
C LYS A 288 -17.72 19.42 15.95
N ARG A 289 -18.23 20.44 16.64
CA ARG A 289 -19.60 20.94 16.43
C ARG A 289 -19.79 21.52 15.02
N GLU A 290 -18.81 22.24 14.48
CA GLU A 290 -18.87 22.77 13.11
C GLU A 290 -18.91 21.62 12.10
N VAL A 291 -18.07 20.60 12.26
CA VAL A 291 -18.04 19.40 11.40
C VAL A 291 -19.36 18.64 11.47
N LEU A 292 -19.94 18.45 12.65
CA LEU A 292 -21.23 17.79 12.82
C LEU A 292 -22.38 18.55 12.12
N ALA A 293 -22.28 19.88 12.03
CA ALA A 293 -23.26 20.73 11.35
C ALA A 293 -23.11 20.77 9.82
N LEU A 294 -21.99 20.25 9.25
CA LEU A 294 -21.80 20.21 7.81
C LEU A 294 -22.89 19.35 7.14
N PRO A 295 -23.42 19.81 6.00
CA PRO A 295 -24.36 19.00 5.24
C PRO A 295 -23.73 17.67 4.85
N VAL A 296 -24.46 16.58 5.02
CA VAL A 296 -24.01 15.26 4.55
C VAL A 296 -24.02 15.29 3.03
N VAL A 297 -22.86 15.30 2.43
CA VAL A 297 -22.76 14.97 1.01
C VAL A 297 -23.09 13.49 0.92
N LYS A 298 -24.24 13.16 0.35
CA LYS A 298 -24.45 11.77 -0.08
C LYS A 298 -23.33 11.52 -1.08
N LYS A 299 -22.39 10.59 -0.77
CA LYS A 299 -21.57 10.00 -1.82
C LYS A 299 -22.54 9.74 -2.96
N PRO A 300 -22.24 10.13 -4.22
CA PRO A 300 -22.95 9.53 -5.32
C PRO A 300 -22.87 8.05 -4.99
N VAL A 301 -24.01 7.42 -4.72
CA VAL A 301 -24.05 5.96 -4.60
C VAL A 301 -23.39 5.53 -5.89
N PRO A 302 -22.24 4.84 -5.87
CA PRO A 302 -21.70 4.29 -7.09
C PRO A 302 -22.90 3.58 -7.69
N ALA A 303 -23.31 3.93 -8.88
CA ALA A 303 -24.43 3.26 -9.53
C ALA A 303 -24.14 1.79 -9.32
N ALA A 304 -25.08 1.08 -8.69
CA ALA A 304 -24.86 -0.30 -8.25
C ALA A 304 -24.06 -1.00 -9.34
N PRO A 305 -22.93 -1.69 -9.06
CA PRO A 305 -22.11 -2.28 -10.09
C PRO A 305 -23.07 -3.05 -11.01
N GLY A 306 -23.27 -2.57 -12.23
CA GLY A 306 -24.26 -3.20 -13.11
C GLY A 306 -25.26 -2.29 -13.82
N ALA A 307 -25.16 -0.96 -13.76
CA ALA A 307 -26.00 -0.06 -14.54
C ALA A 307 -25.21 0.83 -15.54
N ALA A 308 -23.96 0.53 -15.84
CA ALA A 308 -23.40 0.97 -17.12
C ALA A 308 -24.19 0.21 -18.20
N ALA A 309 -24.84 0.94 -19.11
CA ALA A 309 -25.49 0.30 -20.26
C ALA A 309 -24.46 -0.63 -20.89
N ALA A 310 -24.85 -1.90 -21.10
CA ALA A 310 -23.95 -2.88 -21.71
C ALA A 310 -23.34 -2.25 -22.99
N PRO A 311 -22.02 -2.35 -23.20
CA PRO A 311 -21.38 -1.75 -24.34
C PRO A 311 -21.99 -2.29 -25.64
N ALA A 312 -21.85 -1.52 -26.72
CA ALA A 312 -22.29 -1.95 -28.02
C ALA A 312 -21.69 -3.32 -28.36
N LEU A 313 -22.49 -4.21 -28.93
CA LEU A 313 -22.00 -5.54 -29.34
C LEU A 313 -20.82 -5.42 -30.30
N PRO A 314 -19.92 -6.39 -30.33
CA PRO A 314 -18.78 -6.42 -31.24
C PRO A 314 -19.21 -6.26 -32.68
N SER A 315 -18.55 -5.40 -33.42
CA SER A 315 -18.75 -5.23 -34.87
C SER A 315 -18.37 -6.54 -35.60
N ARG A 316 -18.97 -6.72 -36.76
CA ARG A 316 -18.57 -7.80 -37.69
C ARG A 316 -17.39 -7.42 -38.57
N ASN A 317 -17.03 -6.16 -38.61
CA ASN A 317 -15.83 -5.66 -39.28
C ASN A 317 -14.65 -5.68 -38.30
N PHE A 318 -13.46 -5.96 -38.83
CA PHE A 318 -12.26 -6.11 -38.01
C PHE A 318 -11.15 -5.17 -38.50
N SER A 319 -10.47 -4.58 -37.56
CA SER A 319 -9.20 -3.88 -37.74
C SER A 319 -8.04 -4.81 -37.39
N GLU A 320 -6.87 -4.59 -38.00
CA GLU A 320 -5.66 -5.35 -37.70
C GLU A 320 -4.79 -4.61 -36.68
N TYR A 321 -4.22 -5.37 -35.75
CA TYR A 321 -3.27 -4.85 -34.78
C TYR A 321 -1.98 -5.67 -34.83
N GLN A 322 -0.85 -4.98 -34.80
CA GLN A 322 0.49 -5.59 -34.76
C GLN A 322 1.10 -5.37 -33.38
N ALA A 323 1.17 -6.44 -32.60
CA ALA A 323 1.93 -6.50 -31.35
C ALA A 323 3.37 -6.97 -31.61
N SER A 324 4.21 -6.92 -30.59
CA SER A 324 5.61 -7.40 -30.68
C SER A 324 5.72 -8.90 -30.97
N SER A 325 4.79 -9.71 -30.43
CA SER A 325 4.80 -11.18 -30.51
C SER A 325 3.85 -11.75 -31.56
N CYS A 326 2.85 -11.01 -32.01
CA CYS A 326 1.87 -11.49 -32.96
C CYS A 326 1.13 -10.35 -33.65
N THR A 327 0.46 -10.68 -34.78
CA THR A 327 -0.61 -9.85 -35.36
C THR A 327 -1.96 -10.52 -35.10
N LEU A 328 -3.01 -9.72 -34.98
CA LEU A 328 -4.37 -10.21 -34.80
C LEU A 328 -5.38 -9.20 -35.36
N LYS A 329 -6.62 -9.67 -35.54
CA LYS A 329 -7.74 -8.83 -35.93
C LYS A 329 -8.73 -8.72 -34.79
N TYR A 330 -9.24 -7.50 -34.54
CA TYR A 330 -10.21 -7.22 -33.49
C TYR A 330 -11.37 -6.36 -34.06
N PRO A 331 -12.57 -6.34 -33.47
CA PRO A 331 -13.68 -5.56 -33.93
C PRO A 331 -13.35 -4.07 -34.10
N ASP A 332 -13.71 -3.46 -35.22
CA ASP A 332 -13.36 -2.08 -35.53
C ASP A 332 -14.03 -1.03 -34.61
N ASN A 333 -15.07 -1.44 -33.86
CA ASN A 333 -15.71 -0.62 -32.83
C ASN A 333 -15.08 -0.81 -31.45
N TRP A 334 -13.99 -1.58 -31.33
CA TRP A 334 -13.18 -1.66 -30.11
C TRP A 334 -12.00 -0.70 -30.18
N LYS A 335 -11.49 -0.32 -29.01
CA LYS A 335 -10.27 0.46 -28.85
C LYS A 335 -9.15 -0.43 -28.34
N SER A 336 -7.93 -0.22 -28.80
CA SER A 336 -6.74 -0.86 -28.27
C SER A 336 -6.12 0.03 -27.18
N TYR A 337 -5.73 -0.59 -26.08
CA TYR A 337 -5.08 0.02 -24.95
C TYR A 337 -3.74 -0.70 -24.74
N PRO A 338 -2.67 -0.25 -25.42
CA PRO A 338 -1.35 -0.83 -25.24
C PRO A 338 -0.88 -0.65 -23.81
N ASP A 339 -0.23 -1.69 -23.30
CA ASP A 339 0.47 -1.61 -22.05
C ASP A 339 1.66 -0.67 -22.15
N SER A 340 1.77 0.28 -21.22
CA SER A 340 2.86 1.26 -21.17
C SER A 340 4.26 0.65 -21.02
N ASN A 341 4.37 -0.59 -20.52
CA ASN A 341 5.63 -1.31 -20.40
C ASN A 341 5.93 -2.23 -21.60
N GLY A 342 5.11 -2.19 -22.64
CA GLY A 342 5.30 -2.97 -23.85
C GLY A 342 5.09 -4.49 -23.69
N GLY A 343 4.57 -4.94 -22.54
CA GLY A 343 4.35 -6.37 -22.23
C GLY A 343 3.01 -6.92 -22.66
N GLY A 344 2.06 -6.06 -23.07
CA GLY A 344 0.71 -6.49 -23.39
C GLY A 344 -0.13 -5.42 -24.10
N VAL A 345 -1.35 -5.78 -24.42
CA VAL A 345 -2.37 -4.89 -24.98
C VAL A 345 -3.76 -5.41 -24.61
N SER A 346 -4.65 -4.49 -24.24
CA SER A 346 -6.07 -4.79 -24.04
C SER A 346 -6.91 -4.23 -25.19
N PHE A 347 -7.98 -4.91 -25.54
CA PHE A 347 -8.96 -4.47 -26.52
C PHE A 347 -10.35 -4.48 -25.89
N ALA A 348 -11.06 -3.38 -25.95
CA ALA A 348 -12.38 -3.24 -25.36
C ALA A 348 -13.31 -2.37 -26.21
N PRO A 349 -14.62 -2.65 -26.23
CA PRO A 349 -15.59 -1.69 -26.73
C PRO A 349 -15.63 -0.41 -25.87
N GLU A 350 -16.20 0.64 -26.38
CA GLU A 350 -16.48 1.84 -25.56
C GLU A 350 -17.43 1.45 -24.41
N GLY A 351 -17.04 1.75 -23.15
CA GLY A 351 -17.73 1.29 -21.96
C GLY A 351 -17.39 -0.17 -21.55
N GLY A 352 -16.47 -0.84 -22.24
CA GLY A 352 -16.01 -2.18 -21.87
C GLY A 352 -14.93 -2.20 -20.79
N VAL A 353 -14.26 -1.07 -20.60
CA VAL A 353 -13.43 -0.80 -19.42
C VAL A 353 -14.32 -0.10 -18.41
N VAL A 354 -14.48 -0.66 -17.26
CA VAL A 354 -15.38 -0.21 -16.19
C VAL A 354 -14.60 0.04 -14.90
N ASP A 355 -15.14 0.89 -14.05
CA ASP A 355 -14.63 1.05 -12.69
C ASP A 355 -15.04 -0.20 -11.88
N ASP A 356 -14.08 -0.86 -11.24
CA ASP A 356 -14.33 -2.07 -10.42
C ASP A 356 -14.97 -1.76 -9.06
N GLY A 357 -15.36 -0.51 -8.85
CA GLY A 357 -15.92 -0.01 -7.58
C GLY A 357 -14.86 0.30 -6.53
N SER A 358 -13.59 0.01 -6.81
CA SER A 358 -12.42 0.41 -6.01
C SER A 358 -11.67 1.57 -6.67
N GLY A 359 -12.13 1.94 -7.87
CA GLY A 359 -11.59 2.99 -8.70
C GLY A 359 -10.45 2.60 -9.58
N HIS A 360 -10.20 1.35 -9.68
CA HIS A 360 -9.39 0.83 -10.74
C HIS A 360 -10.28 0.60 -11.98
N SER A 361 -9.72 0.92 -13.13
CA SER A 361 -10.33 0.50 -14.37
C SER A 361 -10.05 -0.99 -14.55
N ALA A 362 -11.11 -1.76 -14.61
CA ALA A 362 -11.06 -3.19 -14.89
C ALA A 362 -11.69 -3.50 -16.25
N LEU A 363 -11.21 -4.53 -16.88
CA LEU A 363 -11.81 -4.98 -18.13
C LEU A 363 -13.08 -5.80 -17.81
N GLY A 364 -14.23 -5.22 -18.06
CA GLY A 364 -15.52 -5.93 -17.94
C GLY A 364 -15.94 -6.62 -19.23
N TYR A 365 -15.49 -6.12 -20.40
CA TYR A 365 -15.75 -6.69 -21.72
C TYR A 365 -14.54 -6.49 -22.62
N GLY A 366 -13.93 -7.56 -23.11
CA GLY A 366 -12.82 -7.43 -24.04
C GLY A 366 -11.80 -8.55 -23.99
N LEU A 367 -10.61 -8.24 -24.43
CA LEU A 367 -9.49 -9.18 -24.54
C LEU A 367 -8.21 -8.52 -24.01
N ILE A 368 -7.46 -9.28 -23.22
CA ILE A 368 -6.09 -8.95 -22.82
C ILE A 368 -5.13 -9.89 -23.52
N ILE A 369 -4.03 -9.37 -24.03
CA ILE A 369 -2.90 -10.16 -24.55
C ILE A 369 -1.67 -9.79 -23.77
N GLY A 370 -0.94 -10.77 -23.30
CA GLY A 370 0.32 -10.56 -22.59
C GLY A 370 1.34 -11.66 -22.87
N VAL A 371 2.58 -11.40 -22.47
CA VAL A 371 3.68 -12.37 -22.56
C VAL A 371 4.30 -12.52 -21.17
N MET A 372 4.28 -13.74 -20.65
CA MET A 372 4.98 -14.08 -19.41
C MET A 372 6.32 -14.72 -19.74
N LEU A 373 7.39 -14.25 -19.08
CA LEU A 373 8.70 -14.90 -19.23
C LEU A 373 8.61 -16.32 -18.67
N ALA A 374 8.70 -17.29 -19.55
CA ALA A 374 8.76 -18.71 -19.23
C ALA A 374 9.85 -19.37 -20.04
N LYS A 375 10.60 -20.28 -19.41
CA LYS A 375 11.63 -21.06 -20.09
C LYS A 375 11.09 -22.48 -20.32
N GLY A 376 11.22 -22.99 -21.52
CA GLY A 376 10.84 -24.35 -21.89
C GLY A 376 10.83 -24.55 -23.39
N ASP A 377 10.86 -25.81 -23.81
CA ASP A 377 10.63 -26.15 -25.21
C ASP A 377 9.12 -25.92 -25.52
N PRO A 378 8.77 -25.17 -26.57
CA PRO A 378 7.37 -25.00 -27.00
C PRO A 378 6.62 -26.32 -27.26
N GLN A 379 7.35 -27.41 -27.48
CA GLN A 379 6.79 -28.75 -27.67
C GLN A 379 6.65 -29.55 -26.35
N ASP A 380 7.24 -29.04 -25.25
CA ASP A 380 7.15 -29.66 -23.93
C ASP A 380 5.80 -29.32 -23.27
N GLY A 381 4.93 -30.30 -23.21
CA GLY A 381 3.60 -30.16 -22.58
C GLY A 381 3.65 -29.86 -21.09
N ASP A 382 4.66 -30.32 -20.36
CA ASP A 382 4.80 -30.10 -18.93
C ASP A 382 5.29 -28.66 -18.65
N ALA A 383 6.20 -28.15 -19.47
CA ALA A 383 6.64 -26.76 -19.40
C ALA A 383 5.47 -25.82 -19.70
N MET A 384 4.67 -26.09 -20.72
CA MET A 384 3.46 -25.31 -21.05
C MET A 384 2.41 -25.37 -19.93
N ASN A 385 2.17 -26.55 -19.37
CA ASN A 385 1.24 -26.71 -18.23
C ASN A 385 1.71 -25.89 -17.02
N SER A 386 2.98 -26.00 -16.65
CA SER A 386 3.55 -25.28 -15.50
C SER A 386 3.46 -23.77 -15.68
N ALA A 387 3.81 -23.26 -16.86
CA ALA A 387 3.72 -21.84 -17.18
C ALA A 387 2.26 -21.36 -17.19
N THR A 388 1.32 -22.15 -17.72
CA THR A 388 -0.13 -21.84 -17.70
C THR A 388 -0.65 -21.77 -16.26
N GLN A 389 -0.26 -22.73 -15.40
CA GLN A 389 -0.64 -22.71 -13.99
C GLN A 389 -0.13 -21.46 -13.27
N GLN A 390 1.05 -20.97 -13.62
CA GLN A 390 1.57 -19.72 -13.05
C GLN A 390 0.70 -18.53 -13.45
N VAL A 391 0.31 -18.38 -14.72
CA VAL A 391 -0.62 -17.32 -15.16
C VAL A 391 -1.95 -17.40 -14.40
N ILE A 392 -2.55 -18.60 -14.29
CA ILE A 392 -3.80 -18.79 -13.58
C ILE A 392 -3.66 -18.43 -12.09
N HIS A 393 -2.56 -18.84 -11.47
CA HIS A 393 -2.28 -18.51 -10.07
C HIS A 393 -2.16 -16.99 -9.85
N ASP A 394 -1.48 -16.29 -10.76
CA ASP A 394 -1.31 -14.85 -10.68
C ASP A 394 -2.64 -14.11 -10.90
N LEU A 395 -3.47 -14.57 -11.83
CA LEU A 395 -4.84 -14.08 -12.01
C LEU A 395 -5.69 -14.28 -10.74
N GLN A 396 -5.65 -15.45 -10.11
CA GLN A 396 -6.37 -15.74 -8.87
C GLN A 396 -5.86 -14.95 -7.69
N LYS A 397 -4.56 -14.68 -7.62
CA LYS A 397 -3.96 -13.84 -6.57
C LYS A 397 -4.45 -12.39 -6.65
N SER A 398 -4.62 -11.87 -7.87
CA SER A 398 -5.16 -10.53 -8.11
C SER A 398 -6.69 -10.48 -7.98
N ASN A 399 -7.36 -11.61 -8.14
CA ASN A 399 -8.81 -11.75 -8.10
C ASN A 399 -9.21 -12.89 -7.14
N PRO A 400 -9.30 -12.66 -5.82
CA PRO A 400 -9.51 -13.70 -4.82
C PRO A 400 -10.82 -14.50 -4.97
N SER A 401 -11.82 -13.95 -5.67
CA SER A 401 -13.10 -14.62 -5.98
C SER A 401 -13.02 -15.53 -7.21
N MET A 402 -11.93 -15.48 -7.97
CA MET A 402 -11.76 -16.21 -9.23
C MET A 402 -11.61 -17.71 -9.02
N LYS A 403 -12.43 -18.49 -9.74
CA LYS A 403 -12.46 -19.95 -9.66
C LYS A 403 -12.30 -20.56 -11.04
N ILE A 404 -11.55 -21.64 -11.12
CA ILE A 404 -11.45 -22.44 -12.35
C ILE A 404 -12.76 -23.21 -12.53
N THR A 405 -13.39 -23.05 -13.69
CA THR A 405 -14.61 -23.78 -14.07
C THR A 405 -14.34 -24.92 -15.05
N ARG A 406 -13.34 -24.76 -15.93
CA ARG A 406 -12.90 -25.76 -16.88
C ARG A 406 -11.42 -25.53 -17.21
N GLN A 407 -10.61 -26.58 -17.19
CA GLN A 407 -9.15 -26.44 -17.26
C GLN A 407 -8.49 -27.46 -18.19
N GLY A 408 -7.41 -27.00 -18.86
CA GLY A 408 -6.46 -27.86 -19.53
C GLY A 408 -6.93 -28.48 -20.86
N GLU A 409 -7.95 -27.91 -21.50
CA GLU A 409 -8.36 -28.35 -22.83
C GLU A 409 -7.28 -27.94 -23.85
N ARG A 410 -6.83 -28.93 -24.64
CA ARG A 410 -5.82 -28.69 -25.67
C ARG A 410 -6.47 -28.05 -26.90
N LEU A 411 -5.83 -27.01 -27.40
CA LEU A 411 -6.21 -26.37 -28.67
C LEU A 411 -4.98 -26.11 -29.55
N ARG A 412 -5.22 -25.63 -30.75
CA ARG A 412 -4.16 -25.11 -31.63
C ARG A 412 -4.43 -23.66 -31.97
N LEU A 413 -3.43 -22.80 -31.75
CA LEU A 413 -3.48 -21.40 -32.12
C LEU A 413 -2.39 -21.13 -33.15
N ASN A 414 -2.76 -20.67 -34.33
CA ASN A 414 -1.82 -20.47 -35.44
C ASN A 414 -0.94 -21.72 -35.71
N GLY A 415 -1.51 -22.93 -35.55
CA GLY A 415 -0.81 -24.21 -35.73
C GLY A 415 0.02 -24.69 -34.55
N LEU A 416 0.29 -23.82 -33.54
CA LEU A 416 1.04 -24.17 -32.32
C LEU A 416 0.13 -24.80 -31.26
N PRO A 417 0.65 -25.73 -30.46
CA PRO A 417 -0.09 -26.27 -29.32
C PRO A 417 -0.39 -25.19 -28.29
N GLY A 418 -1.59 -25.21 -27.72
CA GLY A 418 -2.02 -24.29 -26.70
C GLY A 418 -2.95 -24.96 -25.68
N LEU A 419 -3.20 -24.28 -24.58
CA LEU A 419 -4.13 -24.69 -23.54
C LEU A 419 -5.25 -23.67 -23.38
N SER A 420 -6.45 -24.17 -23.12
CA SER A 420 -7.67 -23.42 -22.87
C SER A 420 -8.13 -23.66 -21.44
N THR A 421 -8.38 -22.59 -20.70
CA THR A 421 -8.88 -22.64 -19.32
C THR A 421 -9.99 -21.62 -19.17
N TYR A 422 -11.11 -22.00 -18.57
CA TYR A 422 -12.18 -21.08 -18.24
C TYR A 422 -12.22 -20.84 -16.74
N LEU A 423 -12.37 -19.58 -16.40
CA LEU A 423 -12.47 -19.12 -15.02
C LEU A 423 -13.80 -18.38 -14.84
N SER A 424 -14.29 -18.30 -13.61
CA SER A 424 -15.41 -17.44 -13.23
C SER A 424 -14.96 -16.53 -12.11
N ASN A 425 -15.34 -15.27 -12.19
CA ASN A 425 -15.00 -14.23 -11.24
C ASN A 425 -16.20 -13.32 -10.98
N ALA A 426 -16.13 -12.48 -9.94
CA ALA A 426 -17.05 -11.35 -9.78
C ALA A 426 -16.77 -10.32 -10.87
N SER A 427 -17.77 -9.97 -11.68
CA SER A 427 -17.59 -9.02 -12.76
C SER A 427 -17.55 -7.59 -12.26
N PRO A 428 -16.59 -6.78 -12.68
CA PRO A 428 -16.61 -5.34 -12.40
C PRO A 428 -17.79 -4.63 -13.10
N ALA A 429 -18.36 -5.25 -14.14
CA ALA A 429 -19.60 -4.79 -14.78
C ALA A 429 -20.88 -5.26 -14.07
N GLY A 430 -20.73 -6.00 -12.96
CA GLY A 430 -21.81 -6.54 -12.14
C GLY A 430 -22.13 -8.01 -12.42
N GLY A 431 -22.47 -8.75 -11.35
CA GLY A 431 -22.73 -10.18 -11.41
C GLY A 431 -21.47 -11.04 -11.50
N GLN A 432 -21.56 -12.17 -12.23
CA GLN A 432 -20.41 -13.03 -12.50
C GLN A 432 -19.93 -12.82 -13.93
N GLU A 433 -18.62 -13.01 -14.14
CA GLU A 433 -18.01 -13.02 -15.47
C GLU A 433 -17.42 -14.39 -15.80
N THR A 434 -17.20 -14.60 -17.06
CA THR A 434 -16.45 -15.72 -17.61
C THR A 434 -15.18 -15.19 -18.25
N ASP A 435 -14.05 -15.73 -17.80
CA ASP A 435 -12.73 -15.44 -18.32
C ASP A 435 -12.19 -16.65 -19.07
N TRP A 436 -12.05 -16.54 -20.38
CA TRP A 436 -11.45 -17.58 -21.19
C TRP A 436 -9.98 -17.29 -21.41
N VAL A 437 -9.12 -18.05 -20.77
CA VAL A 437 -7.67 -17.94 -20.84
C VAL A 437 -7.14 -18.96 -21.87
N VAL A 438 -6.45 -18.45 -22.89
CA VAL A 438 -5.73 -19.26 -23.89
C VAL A 438 -4.25 -18.97 -23.78
N THR A 439 -3.43 -20.01 -23.70
CA THR A 439 -1.98 -19.91 -23.55
C THR A 439 -1.24 -20.67 -24.63
N VAL A 440 -0.12 -20.13 -25.10
CA VAL A 440 0.78 -20.76 -26.07
C VAL A 440 2.23 -20.52 -25.65
N LEU A 441 2.99 -21.57 -25.43
CA LEU A 441 4.41 -21.43 -25.09
C LEU A 441 5.23 -21.17 -26.36
N ARG A 442 6.08 -20.16 -26.29
CA ARG A 442 6.96 -19.70 -27.37
C ARG A 442 8.41 -19.58 -26.87
N PRO A 443 9.41 -19.46 -27.74
CA PRO A 443 10.79 -19.23 -27.33
C PRO A 443 11.00 -17.96 -26.49
N GLU A 444 10.21 -16.91 -26.76
CA GLU A 444 10.24 -15.65 -26.04
C GLU A 444 9.50 -15.68 -24.69
N GLY A 445 8.67 -16.70 -24.43
CA GLY A 445 7.87 -16.86 -23.22
C GLY A 445 6.49 -17.43 -23.49
N LEU A 446 5.64 -17.48 -22.46
CA LEU A 446 4.24 -17.87 -22.58
C LEU A 446 3.40 -16.68 -23.05
N VAL A 447 2.88 -16.75 -24.27
CA VAL A 447 1.88 -15.78 -24.74
C VAL A 447 0.51 -16.23 -24.21
N TYR A 448 -0.22 -15.31 -23.58
CA TYR A 448 -1.54 -15.59 -23.06
C TYR A 448 -2.58 -14.57 -23.56
N PHE A 449 -3.81 -15.05 -23.72
CA PHE A 449 -4.98 -14.28 -24.10
C PHE A 449 -6.04 -14.49 -23.01
N VAL A 450 -6.63 -13.41 -22.49
CA VAL A 450 -7.73 -13.47 -21.53
C VAL A 450 -8.93 -12.77 -22.13
N CYS A 451 -9.92 -13.54 -22.52
CA CYS A 451 -11.20 -13.04 -23.08
C CYS A 451 -12.20 -12.89 -21.93
N VAL A 452 -12.69 -11.67 -21.70
CA VAL A 452 -13.52 -11.32 -20.53
C VAL A 452 -14.87 -10.81 -20.98
N ALA A 453 -15.94 -11.37 -20.42
CA ALA A 453 -17.29 -10.81 -20.52
C ALA A 453 -18.16 -11.28 -19.34
N PRO A 454 -19.14 -10.46 -18.88
CA PRO A 454 -20.14 -10.92 -17.95
C PRO A 454 -20.83 -12.19 -18.42
N GLN A 455 -21.10 -13.13 -17.53
CA GLN A 455 -21.70 -14.41 -17.83
C GLN A 455 -23.01 -14.25 -18.63
N SER A 456 -23.81 -13.23 -18.32
CA SER A 456 -25.07 -12.92 -19.01
C SER A 456 -24.89 -12.46 -20.45
N ALA A 457 -23.70 -11.95 -20.82
CA ALA A 457 -23.38 -11.44 -22.16
C ALA A 457 -22.41 -12.34 -22.92
N TYR A 458 -21.80 -13.33 -22.27
CA TYR A 458 -20.68 -14.12 -22.80
C TYR A 458 -20.99 -14.75 -24.15
N ASP A 459 -22.18 -15.36 -24.32
CA ASP A 459 -22.60 -16.00 -25.59
C ASP A 459 -22.58 -15.02 -26.78
N SER A 460 -22.81 -13.73 -26.53
CA SER A 460 -22.76 -12.68 -27.57
C SER A 460 -21.33 -12.29 -27.97
N TYR A 461 -20.34 -12.56 -27.11
CA TYR A 461 -18.93 -12.27 -27.32
C TYR A 461 -18.12 -13.51 -27.75
N ASP A 462 -18.55 -14.73 -27.41
CA ASP A 462 -17.80 -15.97 -27.61
C ASP A 462 -17.33 -16.16 -29.08
N LYS A 463 -18.24 -15.91 -30.05
CA LYS A 463 -17.89 -15.99 -31.48
C LYS A 463 -16.84 -14.96 -31.88
N THR A 464 -16.91 -13.78 -31.29
CA THR A 464 -15.95 -12.70 -31.53
C THR A 464 -14.58 -13.06 -30.95
N PHE A 465 -14.53 -13.56 -29.74
CA PHE A 465 -13.29 -14.05 -29.12
C PHE A 465 -12.64 -15.17 -29.93
N SER A 466 -13.44 -16.15 -30.36
CA SER A 466 -12.98 -17.22 -31.26
C SER A 466 -12.40 -16.63 -32.55
N SER A 467 -13.10 -15.68 -33.20
CA SER A 467 -12.64 -15.04 -34.45
C SER A 467 -11.35 -14.26 -34.29
N ILE A 468 -11.18 -13.58 -33.13
CA ILE A 468 -9.94 -12.86 -32.80
C ILE A 468 -8.80 -13.88 -32.67
N LEU A 469 -8.98 -14.94 -31.88
CA LEU A 469 -7.97 -15.98 -31.67
C LEU A 469 -7.60 -16.69 -32.98
N ASP A 470 -8.56 -17.02 -33.83
CA ASP A 470 -8.32 -17.64 -35.14
C ASP A 470 -7.51 -16.71 -36.08
N SER A 471 -7.60 -15.41 -35.87
CA SER A 471 -6.86 -14.43 -36.66
C SER A 471 -5.41 -14.24 -36.22
N VAL A 472 -5.02 -14.78 -35.06
CA VAL A 472 -3.67 -14.63 -34.50
C VAL A 472 -2.62 -15.20 -35.45
N ARG A 473 -1.57 -14.43 -35.72
CA ARG A 473 -0.38 -14.85 -36.48
C ARG A 473 0.84 -14.45 -35.66
N PHE A 474 1.54 -15.43 -35.15
CA PHE A 474 2.76 -15.19 -34.39
C PHE A 474 3.89 -14.70 -35.30
N THR A 475 4.64 -13.70 -34.88
CA THR A 475 5.88 -13.28 -35.54
C THR A 475 6.92 -14.40 -35.43
N LYS A 476 7.79 -14.49 -36.45
CA LYS A 476 8.85 -15.51 -36.48
C LYS A 476 9.96 -15.17 -35.48
#